data_0c8cae23f1cd51ff4ff3b0c169a0899b
#
_entry.id   0c8cae23f1cd51ff4ff3b0c169a0899b
#
_cell.length_a   1.000
_cell.length_b   1.000
_cell.length_c   1.000
_cell.angle_alpha   90.00
_cell.angle_beta   90.00
_cell.angle_gamma   90.00
#
_symmetry.space_group_name_H-M   'P 1'
#
loop_
_entity.id
_entity.type
_entity.pdbx_description
1 polymer ?
#
loop_
_entity_poly.entity_id
_entity_poly.type
_entity_poly.pdbx_seq_one_letter_code
_entity_poly.pdbx_strand_id
1 'polypeptide(L)'
;MQHGELVAVTTSIGLHRELTAASKQPTLQHEMKRRVFAAVFNIDKVISTFTGRPPMMSQACSSTSLPLDLSDEALLSGDLLAAAAELDSHGWNKYGRIYSTTILRSRTMFARIRHEILELVQASLDAPSEELVERAMCVFLAEPV
;
A
#
# COMPACT_ATOMS: atom_id res chain seq x y z
N MET A 1 -6.32 -21.15 4.50
CA MET A 1 -6.40 -19.90 5.30
C MET A 1 -7.42 -18.99 4.64
N GLN A 2 -8.45 -18.59 5.36
CA GLN A 2 -9.48 -17.72 4.80
C GLN A 2 -8.95 -16.29 4.75
N HIS A 3 -9.38 -15.50 3.77
CA HIS A 3 -8.96 -14.11 3.59
C HIS A 3 -9.15 -13.27 4.86
N GLY A 4 -10.29 -13.44 5.54
CA GLY A 4 -10.58 -12.73 6.80
C GLY A 4 -9.58 -13.02 7.92
N GLU A 5 -9.10 -14.24 8.03
CA GLU A 5 -8.05 -14.61 9.00
C GLU A 5 -6.72 -13.92 8.69
N LEU A 6 -6.36 -13.84 7.40
CA LEU A 6 -5.15 -13.14 6.97
C LEU A 6 -5.19 -11.66 7.35
N VAL A 7 -6.32 -10.99 7.11
CA VAL A 7 -6.52 -9.57 7.49
C VAL A 7 -6.50 -9.43 9.01
N ALA A 8 -7.20 -10.30 9.75
CA ALA A 8 -7.23 -10.27 11.21
C ALA A 8 -5.82 -10.43 11.81
N VAL A 9 -5.03 -11.38 11.34
CA VAL A 9 -3.64 -11.56 11.78
C VAL A 9 -2.81 -10.31 11.45
N THR A 10 -2.90 -9.79 10.22
CA THR A 10 -2.16 -8.61 9.78
C THR A 10 -2.42 -7.39 10.67
N THR A 11 -3.69 -7.19 11.06
CA THR A 11 -4.08 -6.09 11.95
C THR A 11 -3.69 -6.34 13.40
N SER A 12 -3.83 -7.57 13.90
CA SER A 12 -3.49 -7.94 15.28
C SER A 12 -2.00 -7.77 15.58
N ILE A 13 -1.12 -8.14 14.65
CA ILE A 13 0.34 -7.95 14.81
C ILE A 13 0.79 -6.52 14.44
N GLY A 14 -0.14 -5.63 14.11
CA GLY A 14 0.11 -4.20 13.89
C GLY A 14 0.88 -3.88 12.60
N LEU A 15 0.76 -4.70 11.53
CA LEU A 15 1.40 -4.40 10.25
C LEU A 15 0.82 -3.16 9.55
N HIS A 16 -0.42 -2.82 9.86
CA HIS A 16 -1.12 -1.65 9.30
C HIS A 16 -0.65 -0.31 9.90
N ARG A 17 0.16 -0.33 10.96
CA ARG A 17 0.66 0.87 11.63
C ARG A 17 2.17 0.95 11.53
N GLU A 18 2.69 2.05 11.02
CA GLU A 18 4.09 2.36 11.14
C GLU A 18 4.35 2.93 12.54
N LEU A 19 5.22 2.27 13.31
CA LEU A 19 5.62 2.78 14.62
C LEU A 19 6.34 4.11 14.41
N THR A 20 5.80 5.15 15.02
CA THR A 20 6.16 6.55 14.87
C THR A 20 7.68 6.78 14.97
N ALA A 21 8.21 7.52 14.01
CA ALA A 21 9.31 8.51 14.13
C ALA A 21 10.61 8.18 14.92
N ALA A 22 10.72 7.06 15.65
CA ALA A 22 11.91 6.78 16.45
C ALA A 22 13.09 6.26 15.63
N SER A 23 12.87 5.81 14.39
CA SER A 23 13.95 5.40 13.50
C SER A 23 13.67 5.90 12.10
N LYS A 24 14.23 7.06 11.76
CA LYS A 24 14.32 7.54 10.37
C LYS A 24 15.19 6.63 9.49
N GLN A 25 15.78 5.60 10.05
CA GLN A 25 16.66 4.68 9.33
C GLN A 25 15.87 3.44 8.88
N PRO A 26 15.97 3.06 7.61
CA PRO A 26 15.36 1.86 7.12
C PRO A 26 16.02 0.64 7.79
N THR A 27 15.21 -0.23 8.37
CA THR A 27 15.66 -1.51 8.92
C THR A 27 15.04 -2.65 8.14
N LEU A 28 15.71 -3.80 8.11
CA LEU A 28 15.18 -5.02 7.48
C LEU A 28 13.78 -5.34 7.99
N GLN A 29 13.57 -5.25 9.29
CA GLN A 29 12.28 -5.54 9.90
C GLN A 29 11.18 -4.59 9.43
N HIS A 30 11.45 -3.28 9.35
CA HIS A 30 10.48 -2.30 8.87
C HIS A 30 10.15 -2.53 7.39
N GLU A 31 11.16 -2.80 6.58
CA GLU A 31 10.93 -3.04 5.16
C GLU A 31 10.17 -4.34 4.90
N MET A 32 10.47 -5.42 5.61
CA MET A 32 9.69 -6.66 5.55
C MET A 32 8.24 -6.45 5.97
N LYS A 33 8.00 -5.65 7.03
CA LYS A 33 6.67 -5.27 7.47
C LYS A 33 5.89 -4.55 6.36
N ARG A 34 6.52 -3.57 5.70
CA ARG A 34 5.91 -2.84 4.57
C ARG A 34 5.56 -3.76 3.41
N ARG A 35 6.47 -4.68 3.05
CA ARG A 35 6.25 -5.65 1.97
C ARG A 35 5.10 -6.61 2.27
N VAL A 36 5.05 -7.16 3.47
CA VAL A 36 3.96 -8.06 3.89
C VAL A 36 2.63 -7.32 3.91
N PHE A 37 2.58 -6.12 4.51
CA PHE A 37 1.38 -5.30 4.52
C PHE A 37 0.90 -4.99 3.10
N ALA A 38 1.80 -4.56 2.21
CA ALA A 38 1.50 -4.25 0.82
C ALA A 38 0.89 -5.46 0.09
N ALA A 39 1.44 -6.65 0.29
CA ALA A 39 0.94 -7.88 -0.32
C ALA A 39 -0.49 -8.20 0.16
N VAL A 40 -0.74 -8.13 1.47
CA VAL A 40 -2.08 -8.40 2.03
C VAL A 40 -3.09 -7.35 1.58
N PHE A 41 -2.69 -6.07 1.58
CA PHE A 41 -3.54 -4.98 1.11
C PHE A 41 -3.93 -5.15 -0.37
N ASN A 42 -2.99 -5.55 -1.23
CA ASN A 42 -3.28 -5.86 -2.64
C ASN A 42 -4.30 -6.99 -2.78
N ILE A 43 -4.11 -8.09 -2.04
CA ILE A 43 -5.02 -9.24 -2.07
C ILE A 43 -6.42 -8.83 -1.63
N ASP A 44 -6.53 -8.04 -0.57
CA ASP A 44 -7.80 -7.52 -0.07
C ASP A 44 -8.58 -6.75 -1.14
N LYS A 45 -7.91 -5.82 -1.84
CA LYS A 45 -8.57 -5.02 -2.88
C LYS A 45 -8.96 -5.85 -4.11
N VAL A 46 -8.13 -6.82 -4.48
CA VAL A 46 -8.44 -7.75 -5.58
C VAL A 46 -9.68 -8.58 -5.24
N ILE A 47 -9.71 -9.19 -4.06
CA ILE A 47 -10.85 -10.01 -3.63
C ILE A 47 -12.13 -9.16 -3.55
N SER A 48 -12.05 -7.97 -2.96
CA SER A 48 -13.20 -7.06 -2.86
C SER A 48 -13.74 -6.68 -4.24
N THR A 49 -12.87 -6.42 -5.21
CA THR A 49 -13.28 -6.09 -6.58
C THR A 49 -14.01 -7.25 -7.25
N PHE A 50 -13.50 -8.47 -7.13
CA PHE A 50 -14.10 -9.64 -7.79
C PHE A 50 -15.36 -10.16 -7.10
N THR A 51 -15.48 -9.97 -5.79
CA THR A 51 -16.61 -10.49 -5.02
C THR A 51 -17.71 -9.45 -4.78
N GLY A 52 -17.47 -8.17 -5.09
CA GLY A 52 -18.38 -7.07 -4.78
C GLY A 52 -18.52 -6.79 -3.28
N ARG A 53 -17.62 -7.34 -2.44
CA ARG A 53 -17.66 -7.13 -0.98
C ARG A 53 -16.89 -5.87 -0.61
N PRO A 54 -17.28 -5.21 0.49
CA PRO A 54 -16.47 -4.13 1.06
C PRO A 54 -15.04 -4.58 1.35
N PRO A 55 -14.03 -3.74 1.11
CA PRO A 55 -12.67 -4.02 1.52
C PRO A 55 -12.58 -4.16 3.04
N MET A 56 -11.84 -5.16 3.51
CA MET A 56 -11.65 -5.39 4.94
C MET A 56 -10.53 -4.51 5.53
N MET A 57 -9.60 -4.02 4.70
CA MET A 57 -8.53 -3.14 5.10
C MET A 57 -8.79 -1.72 4.58
N SER A 58 -8.99 -0.77 5.49
CA SER A 58 -9.12 0.64 5.12
C SER A 58 -7.75 1.33 5.03
N GLN A 59 -7.58 2.17 4.01
CA GLN A 59 -6.39 3.01 3.88
C GLN A 59 -6.36 4.09 4.98
N ALA A 60 -7.51 4.63 5.36
CA ALA A 60 -7.62 5.65 6.40
C ALA A 60 -7.15 5.14 7.79
N CYS A 61 -7.24 3.83 8.04
CA CYS A 61 -6.77 3.20 9.27
C CYS A 61 -5.31 2.72 9.19
N SER A 62 -4.62 3.00 8.08
CA SER A 62 -3.28 2.46 7.79
C SER A 62 -2.27 3.60 7.67
N SER A 63 -1.20 3.55 8.46
CA SER A 63 -0.08 4.50 8.36
C SER A 63 1.16 3.89 7.73
N THR A 64 1.10 2.63 7.28
CA THR A 64 2.26 1.94 6.71
C THR A 64 2.64 2.50 5.35
N SER A 65 3.89 2.92 5.23
CA SER A 65 4.46 3.45 4.00
C SER A 65 4.59 2.38 2.92
N LEU A 66 4.72 2.81 1.67
CA LEU A 66 5.02 1.90 0.56
C LEU A 66 6.37 1.22 0.76
N PRO A 67 6.53 -0.05 0.32
CA PRO A 67 7.83 -0.71 0.31
C PRO A 67 8.86 0.12 -0.46
N LEU A 68 10.11 0.12 -0.06
CA LEU A 68 11.20 0.73 -0.80
C LEU A 68 11.53 -0.12 -2.04
N ASP A 69 11.87 0.53 -3.14
CA ASP A 69 12.21 -0.15 -4.40
C ASP A 69 13.67 -0.66 -4.37
N LEU A 70 13.88 -1.68 -3.55
CA LEU A 70 15.18 -2.32 -3.30
C LEU A 70 15.17 -3.77 -3.76
N SER A 71 16.31 -4.24 -4.26
CA SER A 71 16.48 -5.66 -4.55
C SER A 71 16.52 -6.49 -3.25
N ASP A 72 16.22 -7.79 -3.37
CA ASP A 72 16.26 -8.69 -2.21
C ASP A 72 17.71 -8.89 -1.71
N GLU A 73 18.70 -8.84 -2.59
CA GLU A 73 20.11 -8.87 -2.24
C GLU A 73 20.53 -7.64 -1.43
N ALA A 74 20.08 -6.44 -1.86
CA ALA A 74 20.34 -5.19 -1.13
C ALA A 74 19.68 -5.19 0.25
N LEU A 75 18.50 -5.78 0.36
CA LEU A 75 17.79 -5.92 1.63
C LEU A 75 18.53 -6.85 2.61
N LEU A 76 19.12 -7.94 2.09
CA LEU A 76 19.80 -8.96 2.90
C LEU A 76 21.27 -8.66 3.16
N SER A 77 21.89 -7.73 2.42
CA SER A 77 23.31 -7.35 2.57
C SER A 77 23.64 -6.70 3.94
N GLY A 78 22.62 -6.25 4.66
CA GLY A 78 22.79 -5.60 5.97
C GLY A 78 23.12 -4.10 5.88
N ASP A 79 23.45 -3.55 4.73
CA ASP A 79 23.71 -2.11 4.52
C ASP A 79 22.53 -1.42 3.84
N LEU A 80 21.40 -1.41 4.55
CA LEU A 80 20.18 -0.75 4.08
C LEU A 80 20.32 0.77 3.93
N LEU A 81 21.26 1.38 4.65
CA LEU A 81 21.49 2.82 4.53
C LEU A 81 22.12 3.17 3.18
N ALA A 82 23.14 2.42 2.76
CA ALA A 82 23.74 2.60 1.44
C ALA A 82 22.73 2.29 0.34
N ALA A 83 21.96 1.21 0.46
CA ALA A 83 20.93 0.85 -0.49
C ALA A 83 19.82 1.92 -0.58
N ALA A 84 19.41 2.51 0.54
CA ALA A 84 18.41 3.58 0.56
C ALA A 84 18.92 4.89 -0.05
N ALA A 85 20.22 5.16 -0.05
CA ALA A 85 20.81 6.32 -0.72
C ALA A 85 20.71 6.27 -2.25
N GLU A 86 20.53 5.06 -2.81
CA GLU A 86 20.30 4.85 -4.24
C GLU A 86 18.85 5.11 -4.69
N LEU A 87 17.96 5.40 -3.74
CA LEU A 87 16.57 5.73 -4.03
C LEU A 87 16.38 7.22 -4.26
N ASP A 88 15.35 7.55 -5.01
CA ASP A 88 14.88 8.94 -5.16
C ASP A 88 14.05 9.39 -3.93
N SER A 89 13.58 10.64 -3.95
CA SER A 89 12.74 11.22 -2.88
C SER A 89 11.41 10.48 -2.68
N HIS A 90 10.95 9.73 -3.67
CA HIS A 90 9.72 8.95 -3.62
C HIS A 90 9.97 7.47 -3.26
N GLY A 91 11.22 7.04 -3.10
CA GLY A 91 11.61 5.68 -2.75
C GLY A 91 11.68 4.72 -3.93
N TRP A 92 11.82 5.20 -5.17
CA TRP A 92 12.11 4.42 -6.36
C TRP A 92 13.62 4.34 -6.61
N ASN A 93 14.08 3.23 -7.21
CA ASN A 93 15.47 3.12 -7.60
C ASN A 93 15.81 4.09 -8.76
N LYS A 94 16.94 4.79 -8.65
CA LYS A 94 17.38 5.79 -9.64
C LYS A 94 17.87 5.18 -10.96
N TYR A 95 18.12 3.89 -10.99
CA TYR A 95 18.74 3.22 -12.15
C TYR A 95 17.73 2.60 -13.11
N GLY A 96 16.42 2.72 -12.85
CA GLY A 96 15.37 2.15 -13.70
C GLY A 96 15.37 0.61 -13.74
N ARG A 97 15.96 -0.04 -12.75
CA ARG A 97 15.94 -1.50 -12.64
C ARG A 97 14.56 -1.95 -12.11
N ILE A 98 14.09 -3.08 -12.61
CA ILE A 98 12.82 -3.68 -12.19
C ILE A 98 13.12 -4.81 -11.23
N TYR A 99 12.73 -4.65 -9.97
CA TYR A 99 12.82 -5.65 -8.93
C TYR A 99 11.43 -6.25 -8.62
N SER A 100 11.37 -7.29 -7.83
CA SER A 100 10.12 -7.82 -7.28
C SER A 100 9.35 -6.75 -6.48
N THR A 101 10.09 -5.90 -5.78
CA THR A 101 9.55 -4.76 -5.02
C THR A 101 9.05 -3.63 -5.90
N THR A 102 9.62 -3.38 -7.07
CA THR A 102 9.08 -2.42 -8.05
C THR A 102 7.65 -2.80 -8.42
N ILE A 103 7.43 -4.08 -8.71
CA ILE A 103 6.12 -4.61 -9.05
C ILE A 103 5.16 -4.54 -7.85
N LEU A 104 5.61 -4.95 -6.67
CA LEU A 104 4.79 -4.90 -5.46
C LEU A 104 4.37 -3.47 -5.12
N ARG A 105 5.30 -2.53 -5.20
CA ARG A 105 5.08 -1.12 -4.95
C ARG A 105 4.05 -0.53 -5.93
N SER A 106 4.23 -0.76 -7.24
CA SER A 106 3.29 -0.31 -8.28
C SER A 106 1.89 -0.89 -8.05
N ARG A 107 1.80 -2.20 -7.78
CA ARG A 107 0.52 -2.85 -7.46
C ARG A 107 -0.14 -2.23 -6.24
N THR A 108 0.63 -1.83 -5.23
CA THR A 108 0.08 -1.22 -4.01
C THR A 108 -0.46 0.19 -4.29
N MET A 109 0.17 0.95 -5.17
CA MET A 109 -0.37 2.24 -5.64
C MET A 109 -1.70 2.03 -6.37
N PHE A 110 -1.77 1.08 -7.30
CA PHE A 110 -3.04 0.72 -7.96
C PHE A 110 -4.10 0.20 -6.97
N ALA A 111 -3.69 -0.52 -5.93
CA ALA A 111 -4.62 -1.00 -4.90
C ALA A 111 -5.18 0.15 -4.05
N ARG A 112 -4.43 1.23 -3.83
CA ARG A 112 -4.93 2.44 -3.18
C ARG A 112 -6.01 3.11 -4.03
N ILE A 113 -5.74 3.34 -5.32
CA ILE A 113 -6.74 3.88 -6.26
C ILE A 113 -7.99 2.98 -6.30
N ARG A 114 -7.79 1.67 -6.37
CA ARG A 114 -8.90 0.71 -6.35
C ARG A 114 -9.72 0.79 -5.05
N HIS A 115 -9.07 1.00 -3.92
CA HIS A 115 -9.75 1.19 -2.64
C HIS A 115 -10.69 2.40 -2.68
N GLU A 116 -10.22 3.53 -3.18
CA GLU A 116 -11.02 4.75 -3.29
C GLU A 116 -12.21 4.57 -4.26
N ILE A 117 -11.97 3.89 -5.38
CA ILE A 117 -13.08 3.53 -6.30
C ILE A 117 -14.12 2.64 -5.60
N LEU A 118 -13.69 1.64 -4.84
CA LEU A 118 -14.60 0.77 -4.10
C LEU A 118 -15.39 1.52 -3.03
N GLU A 119 -14.77 2.47 -2.32
CA GLU A 119 -15.46 3.34 -1.36
C GLU A 119 -16.48 4.24 -2.05
N LEU A 120 -16.14 4.82 -3.20
CA LEU A 120 -17.07 5.62 -4.00
C LEU A 120 -18.26 4.80 -4.48
N VAL A 121 -18.03 3.59 -5.00
CA VAL A 121 -19.09 2.69 -5.45
C VAL A 121 -20.03 2.32 -4.28
N GLN A 122 -19.49 2.09 -3.09
CA GLN A 122 -20.32 1.80 -1.92
C GLN A 122 -21.10 3.02 -1.44
N ALA A 123 -20.47 4.19 -1.42
CA ALA A 123 -21.16 5.44 -1.09
C ALA A 123 -22.26 5.79 -2.10
N SER A 124 -22.12 5.34 -3.37
CA SER A 124 -23.11 5.60 -4.43
C SER A 124 -24.39 4.82 -4.28
N LEU A 125 -24.37 3.73 -3.54
CA LEU A 125 -25.59 3.00 -3.25
C LEU A 125 -26.50 3.74 -2.27
N ASP A 126 -25.95 4.72 -1.53
CA ASP A 126 -26.62 5.46 -0.47
C ASP A 126 -26.81 6.97 -0.76
N ALA A 127 -26.22 7.53 -1.83
CA ALA A 127 -26.18 8.98 -2.07
C ALA A 127 -26.76 9.42 -3.44
N PRO A 128 -27.31 10.65 -3.56
CA PRO A 128 -27.75 11.20 -4.84
C PRO A 128 -26.56 11.44 -5.79
N SER A 129 -26.82 11.23 -7.08
CA SER A 129 -25.81 11.12 -8.16
C SER A 129 -24.85 12.31 -8.34
N GLU A 130 -25.22 13.51 -7.94
CA GLU A 130 -24.38 14.73 -8.10
C GLU A 130 -23.18 14.75 -7.16
N GLU A 131 -23.34 14.33 -5.91
CA GLU A 131 -22.26 14.30 -4.90
C GLU A 131 -21.18 13.26 -5.24
N LEU A 132 -21.55 12.22 -5.97
CA LEU A 132 -20.63 11.17 -6.45
C LEU A 132 -19.69 11.63 -7.53
N VAL A 133 -20.18 12.45 -8.47
CA VAL A 133 -19.37 12.99 -9.56
C VAL A 133 -18.33 13.96 -9.00
N GLU A 134 -18.70 14.81 -8.04
CA GLU A 134 -17.75 15.73 -7.38
C GLU A 134 -16.66 14.97 -6.62
N ARG A 135 -17.02 13.94 -5.83
CA ARG A 135 -16.03 13.14 -5.09
C ARG A 135 -15.12 12.35 -6.01
N ALA A 136 -15.65 11.77 -7.10
CA ALA A 136 -14.84 11.07 -8.09
C ALA A 136 -13.87 12.02 -8.80
N MET A 137 -14.27 13.24 -9.13
CA MET A 137 -13.41 14.26 -9.71
C MET A 137 -12.32 14.71 -8.73
N CYS A 138 -12.62 14.88 -7.45
CA CYS A 138 -11.62 15.22 -6.43
C CYS A 138 -10.55 14.14 -6.29
N VAL A 139 -10.92 12.88 -6.31
CA VAL A 139 -9.98 11.74 -6.23
C VAL A 139 -9.07 11.70 -7.47
N PHE A 140 -9.63 11.92 -8.65
CA PHE A 140 -8.87 11.91 -9.92
C PHE A 140 -7.90 13.09 -10.05
N LEU A 141 -8.20 14.22 -9.40
CA LEU A 141 -7.39 15.45 -9.47
C LEU A 141 -6.39 15.59 -8.31
N ALA A 142 -6.50 14.77 -7.26
CA ALA A 142 -5.69 14.85 -6.06
C ALA A 142 -4.43 13.96 -6.08
N GLU A 143 -4.25 13.11 -7.11
CA GLU A 143 -3.04 12.29 -7.25
C GLU A 143 -1.91 13.16 -7.84
N PRO A 144 -0.88 13.50 -7.06
CA PRO A 144 0.35 14.07 -7.64
C PRO A 144 1.11 12.96 -8.36
N VAL A 145 1.34 13.17 -9.64
CA VAL A 145 2.25 12.37 -10.48
C VAL A 145 3.67 12.37 -9.91
#